data_c611c1c44618bb602d791a0e896bbf2e
#
_entry.id   c611c1c44618bb602d791a0e896bbf2e
#
_cell.length_a   1.000
_cell.length_b   1.000
_cell.length_c   1.000
_cell.angle_alpha   90.00
_cell.angle_beta   90.00
_cell.angle_gamma   90.00
#
_symmetry.space_group_name_H-M   'P 1'
#
loop_
_entity.id
_entity.type
_entity.pdbx_description
1 polymer ?
#
loop_
_entity_poly.entity_id
_entity_poly.type
_entity_poly.pdbx_seq_one_letter_code
_entity_poly.pdbx_strand_id
1 'polypeptide(L)'
;MVWMPALTSKIGISYSVFYLLAGIILYWLFSEYLPSPLPKENESAILHLTELIVIISLMGAGIKIDKSFSLKNWSLSLRLVFIAMFLCIIAAAAMGYFFLDLTIASALLLGAVLAPTDPVLASDVQVSPPNEKSDSETRFTLTSEAGLNDGMAFPFTWLAITFAALAEGKDTSLLYWFSYHFVYQIIMGVVVGIILGKVT
;
A
#
# COMPACT_ATOMS: atom_id res chain seq x y z
N MET A 1 4.98 -21.54 -10.87
CA MET A 1 3.82 -20.71 -10.47
C MET A 1 2.47 -21.17 -11.07
N VAL A 2 2.43 -21.98 -12.13
CA VAL A 2 1.20 -22.44 -12.82
C VAL A 2 0.33 -23.40 -11.97
N TRP A 3 0.92 -24.10 -11.01
CA TRP A 3 0.24 -25.12 -10.19
C TRP A 3 -0.48 -24.57 -8.93
N MET A 4 -0.11 -23.38 -8.48
CA MET A 4 -0.65 -22.78 -7.25
C MET A 4 -2.16 -22.47 -7.33
N PRO A 5 -2.68 -21.86 -8.41
CA PRO A 5 -4.13 -21.59 -8.53
C PRO A 5 -4.98 -22.85 -8.49
N ALA A 6 -4.47 -23.96 -9.07
CA ALA A 6 -5.18 -25.24 -9.07
C ALA A 6 -5.20 -25.92 -7.70
N LEU A 7 -4.19 -25.68 -6.87
CA LEU A 7 -4.11 -26.20 -5.49
C LEU A 7 -5.01 -25.38 -4.55
N THR A 8 -4.93 -24.06 -4.65
CA THR A 8 -5.69 -23.13 -3.78
C THR A 8 -7.20 -23.17 -4.06
N SER A 9 -7.62 -23.35 -5.32
CA SER A 9 -9.04 -23.47 -5.68
C SER A 9 -9.71 -24.71 -5.05
N LYS A 10 -8.95 -25.78 -4.79
CA LYS A 10 -9.47 -26.99 -4.12
C LYS A 10 -9.53 -26.87 -2.61
N ILE A 11 -8.68 -26.08 -1.98
CA ILE A 11 -8.52 -26.01 -0.52
C ILE A 11 -9.23 -24.78 0.03
N GLY A 12 -9.58 -23.79 -0.80
CA GLY A 12 -10.23 -22.54 -0.35
C GLY A 12 -9.33 -21.61 0.48
N ILE A 13 -8.01 -21.80 0.43
CA ILE A 13 -7.02 -21.00 1.13
C ILE A 13 -6.26 -20.15 0.13
N SER A 14 -6.07 -18.85 0.46
CA SER A 14 -5.29 -17.95 -0.38
C SER A 14 -3.85 -18.44 -0.57
N TYR A 15 -3.31 -18.29 -1.78
CA TYR A 15 -1.91 -18.61 -2.08
C TYR A 15 -0.93 -17.78 -1.23
N SER A 16 -1.31 -16.59 -0.79
CA SER A 16 -0.50 -15.74 0.12
C SER A 16 -0.21 -16.45 1.44
N VAL A 17 -1.18 -17.19 1.98
CA VAL A 17 -0.98 -17.99 3.21
C VAL A 17 0.04 -19.10 2.98
N PHE A 18 0.02 -19.76 1.82
CA PHE A 18 1.02 -20.77 1.47
C PHE A 18 2.42 -20.20 1.39
N TYR A 19 2.59 -19.03 0.75
CA TYR A 19 3.89 -18.36 0.67
C TYR A 19 4.39 -17.92 2.03
N LEU A 20 3.51 -17.41 2.89
CA LEU A 20 3.85 -17.03 4.26
C LEU A 20 4.33 -18.25 5.05
N LEU A 21 3.57 -19.34 5.05
CA LEU A 21 3.94 -20.57 5.76
C LEU A 21 5.22 -21.18 5.20
N ALA A 22 5.39 -21.22 3.87
CA ALA A 22 6.61 -21.69 3.25
C ALA A 22 7.81 -20.84 3.64
N GLY A 23 7.66 -19.50 3.68
CA GLY A 23 8.71 -18.59 4.14
C GLY A 23 9.11 -18.84 5.60
N ILE A 24 8.14 -19.02 6.50
CA ILE A 24 8.38 -19.34 7.91
C ILE A 24 9.12 -20.68 8.03
N ILE A 25 8.66 -21.72 7.34
CA ILE A 25 9.29 -23.04 7.38
C ILE A 25 10.73 -23.00 6.82
N LEU A 26 10.93 -22.32 5.68
CA LEU A 26 12.26 -22.17 5.09
C LEU A 26 13.21 -21.43 6.04
N TYR A 27 12.74 -20.35 6.66
CA TYR A 27 13.56 -19.61 7.62
C TYR A 27 13.88 -20.47 8.84
N TRP A 28 12.91 -21.25 9.35
CA TRP A 28 13.14 -22.14 10.49
C TRP A 28 14.13 -23.26 10.19
N LEU A 29 14.11 -23.81 8.96
CA LEU A 29 15.02 -24.90 8.54
C LEU A 29 16.42 -24.40 8.13
N PHE A 30 16.52 -23.19 7.58
CA PHE A 30 17.72 -22.67 6.92
C PHE A 30 18.14 -21.29 7.44
N SER A 31 17.86 -20.97 8.71
CA SER A 31 18.15 -19.66 9.30
C SER A 31 19.61 -19.22 9.18
N GLU A 32 20.55 -20.17 9.15
CA GLU A 32 21.99 -19.89 9.00
C GLU A 32 22.37 -19.42 7.58
N TYR A 33 21.57 -19.79 6.57
CA TYR A 33 21.86 -19.47 5.16
C TYR A 33 21.02 -18.31 4.64
N LEU A 34 19.94 -17.96 5.33
CA LEU A 34 19.05 -16.89 4.94
C LEU A 34 19.42 -15.58 5.65
N PRO A 35 19.31 -14.43 4.95
CA PRO A 35 19.53 -13.15 5.61
C PRO A 35 18.52 -12.95 6.73
N SER A 36 18.96 -12.32 7.81
CA SER A 36 18.08 -11.99 8.93
C SER A 36 16.90 -11.14 8.44
N PRO A 37 15.64 -11.49 8.78
CA PRO A 37 14.47 -10.70 8.44
C PRO A 37 14.35 -9.42 9.29
N LEU A 38 15.23 -9.24 10.27
CA LEU A 38 15.21 -8.06 11.13
C LEU A 38 15.74 -6.84 10.38
N PRO A 39 14.98 -5.74 10.31
CA PRO A 39 15.38 -4.54 9.57
C PRO A 39 16.73 -3.98 9.99
N LYS A 40 17.08 -4.06 11.28
CA LYS A 40 18.34 -3.52 11.82
C LYS A 40 19.62 -4.09 11.21
N GLU A 41 19.58 -5.34 10.73
CA GLU A 41 20.76 -6.01 10.18
C GLU A 41 20.89 -5.80 8.67
N ASN A 42 19.76 -5.66 7.96
CA ASN A 42 19.70 -5.59 6.51
C ASN A 42 18.77 -4.45 6.02
N GLU A 43 18.77 -3.30 6.69
CA GLU A 43 17.82 -2.20 6.47
C GLU A 43 17.75 -1.77 5.00
N SER A 44 18.89 -1.51 4.37
CA SER A 44 18.95 -1.07 2.97
C SER A 44 18.42 -2.12 1.99
N ALA A 45 18.76 -3.40 2.20
CA ALA A 45 18.32 -4.48 1.32
C ALA A 45 16.80 -4.71 1.46
N ILE A 46 16.30 -4.69 2.69
CA ILE A 46 14.86 -4.85 2.97
C ILE A 46 14.08 -3.66 2.39
N LEU A 47 14.58 -2.42 2.56
CA LEU A 47 13.95 -1.23 2.02
C LEU A 47 13.80 -1.33 0.49
N HIS A 48 14.89 -1.58 -0.23
CA HIS A 48 14.83 -1.66 -1.69
C HIS A 48 14.00 -2.84 -2.19
N LEU A 49 14.02 -3.97 -1.49
CA LEU A 49 13.18 -5.12 -1.84
C LEU A 49 11.69 -4.80 -1.66
N THR A 50 11.31 -4.18 -0.55
CA THR A 50 9.91 -3.79 -0.30
C THR A 50 9.44 -2.70 -1.27
N GLU A 51 10.27 -1.70 -1.58
CA GLU A 51 9.98 -0.70 -2.62
C GLU A 51 9.72 -1.35 -3.98
N LEU A 52 10.58 -2.30 -4.39
CA LEU A 52 10.41 -3.03 -5.65
C LEU A 52 9.12 -3.85 -5.67
N ILE A 53 8.79 -4.53 -4.57
CA ILE A 53 7.54 -5.31 -4.45
C ILE A 53 6.32 -4.39 -4.60
N VAL A 54 6.31 -3.24 -3.93
CA VAL A 54 5.21 -2.28 -4.01
C VAL A 54 5.07 -1.73 -5.43
N ILE A 55 6.16 -1.34 -6.09
CA ILE A 55 6.13 -0.84 -7.47
C ILE A 55 5.55 -1.90 -8.43
N ILE A 56 6.01 -3.14 -8.34
CA ILE A 56 5.51 -4.24 -9.19
C ILE A 56 4.02 -4.50 -8.92
N SER A 57 3.60 -4.48 -7.67
CA SER A 57 2.20 -4.69 -7.26
C SER A 57 1.29 -3.58 -7.81
N LEU A 58 1.67 -2.32 -7.62
CA LEU A 58 0.93 -1.16 -8.12
C LEU A 58 0.86 -1.13 -9.64
N MET A 59 1.97 -1.44 -10.32
CA MET A 59 1.99 -1.55 -11.77
C MET A 59 1.06 -2.68 -12.25
N GLY A 60 1.05 -3.83 -11.59
CA GLY A 60 0.15 -4.93 -11.87
C GLY A 60 -1.33 -4.58 -11.69
N ALA A 61 -1.66 -3.78 -10.67
CA ALA A 61 -3.01 -3.25 -10.48
C ALA A 61 -3.36 -2.21 -11.56
N GLY A 62 -2.43 -1.32 -11.89
CA GLY A 62 -2.61 -0.28 -12.90
C GLY A 62 -2.89 -0.83 -14.31
N ILE A 63 -2.15 -1.86 -14.74
CA ILE A 63 -2.34 -2.50 -16.06
C ILE A 63 -3.74 -3.14 -16.22
N LYS A 64 -4.37 -3.55 -15.11
CA LYS A 64 -5.73 -4.12 -15.14
C LYS A 64 -6.83 -3.06 -15.32
N ILE A 65 -6.52 -1.79 -15.10
CA ILE A 65 -7.49 -0.69 -15.18
C ILE A 65 -7.67 -0.28 -16.63
N ASP A 66 -8.80 -0.66 -17.24
CA ASP A 66 -9.15 -0.34 -18.63
C ASP A 66 -10.08 0.88 -18.75
N LYS A 67 -10.68 1.34 -17.66
CA LYS A 67 -11.57 2.51 -17.68
C LYS A 67 -10.79 3.81 -17.81
N SER A 68 -11.17 4.60 -18.81
CA SER A 68 -10.65 5.96 -18.98
C SER A 68 -10.88 6.82 -17.73
N PHE A 69 -9.90 7.65 -17.41
CA PHE A 69 -10.00 8.58 -16.29
C PHE A 69 -11.10 9.62 -16.56
N SER A 70 -12.12 9.62 -15.72
CA SER A 70 -13.11 10.71 -15.63
C SER A 70 -13.59 10.84 -14.19
N LEU A 71 -13.85 12.05 -13.73
CA LEU A 71 -14.32 12.30 -12.36
C LEU A 71 -15.62 11.55 -12.04
N LYS A 72 -16.47 11.30 -13.03
CA LYS A 72 -17.71 10.53 -12.87
C LYS A 72 -17.41 9.04 -12.64
N ASN A 73 -16.54 8.43 -13.44
CA ASN A 73 -16.23 7.02 -13.36
C ASN A 73 -15.40 6.68 -12.12
N TRP A 74 -14.55 7.60 -11.68
CA TRP A 74 -13.63 7.42 -10.56
C TRP A 74 -14.16 7.99 -9.24
N SER A 75 -15.38 8.56 -9.23
CA SER A 75 -15.95 9.24 -8.05
C SER A 75 -15.99 8.34 -6.81
N LEU A 76 -16.31 7.05 -6.99
CA LEU A 76 -16.42 6.11 -5.88
C LEU A 76 -15.03 5.76 -5.33
N SER A 77 -14.06 5.46 -6.19
CA SER A 77 -12.66 5.20 -5.79
C SER A 77 -12.05 6.41 -5.08
N LEU A 78 -12.26 7.62 -5.63
CA LEU A 78 -11.77 8.85 -5.01
C LEU A 78 -12.42 9.10 -3.63
N ARG A 79 -13.70 8.78 -3.46
CA ARG A 79 -14.34 8.86 -2.13
C ARG A 79 -13.74 7.88 -1.14
N LEU A 80 -13.45 6.66 -1.56
CA LEU A 80 -12.80 5.67 -0.69
C LEU A 80 -11.42 6.15 -0.25
N VAL A 81 -10.62 6.65 -1.17
CA VAL A 81 -9.25 7.13 -0.87
C VAL A 81 -9.27 8.41 -0.03
N PHE A 82 -10.08 9.42 -0.39
CA PHE A 82 -10.04 10.72 0.29
C PHE A 82 -10.92 10.79 1.54
N ILE A 83 -11.99 9.99 1.63
CA ILE A 83 -12.89 10.03 2.79
C ILE A 83 -12.69 8.81 3.66
N ALA A 84 -12.88 7.60 3.12
CA ALA A 84 -12.85 6.39 3.93
C ALA A 84 -11.45 6.13 4.50
N MET A 85 -10.40 6.19 3.67
CA MET A 85 -9.02 6.02 4.13
C MET A 85 -8.64 7.06 5.19
N PHE A 86 -8.98 8.33 4.99
CA PHE A 86 -8.70 9.38 5.97
C PHE A 86 -9.41 9.13 7.32
N LEU A 87 -10.67 8.70 7.27
CA LEU A 87 -11.40 8.30 8.48
C LEU A 87 -10.78 7.07 9.14
N CYS A 88 -10.32 6.08 8.36
CA CYS A 88 -9.61 4.91 8.88
C CYS A 88 -8.30 5.30 9.58
N ILE A 89 -7.51 6.21 8.99
CA ILE A 89 -6.29 6.73 9.60
C ILE A 89 -6.60 7.39 10.95
N ILE A 90 -7.59 8.28 10.99
CA ILE A 90 -8.00 8.95 12.23
C ILE A 90 -8.49 7.95 13.27
N ALA A 91 -9.36 7.01 12.88
CA ALA A 91 -9.91 6.03 13.79
C ALA A 91 -8.82 5.11 14.37
N ALA A 92 -7.92 4.59 13.53
CA ALA A 92 -6.82 3.74 13.97
C ALA A 92 -5.81 4.51 14.82
N ALA A 93 -5.49 5.76 14.46
CA ALA A 93 -4.65 6.64 15.28
C ALA A 93 -5.29 6.95 16.63
N ALA A 94 -6.59 7.25 16.68
CA ALA A 94 -7.31 7.48 17.93
C ALA A 94 -7.31 6.21 18.81
N MET A 95 -7.55 5.05 18.22
CA MET A 95 -7.47 3.78 18.95
C MET A 95 -6.06 3.53 19.48
N GLY A 96 -5.02 3.76 18.69
CA GLY A 96 -3.62 3.66 19.11
C GLY A 96 -3.28 4.60 20.27
N TYR A 97 -3.75 5.83 20.20
CA TYR A 97 -3.51 6.83 21.24
C TYR A 97 -4.27 6.54 22.54
N PHE A 98 -5.59 6.27 22.47
CA PHE A 98 -6.43 6.14 23.66
C PHE A 98 -6.41 4.75 24.31
N PHE A 99 -6.17 3.67 23.56
CA PHE A 99 -6.23 2.30 24.07
C PHE A 99 -4.85 1.64 24.20
N LEU A 100 -3.86 2.08 23.41
CA LEU A 100 -2.51 1.50 23.42
C LEU A 100 -1.46 2.44 24.02
N ASP A 101 -1.86 3.61 24.51
CA ASP A 101 -0.98 4.65 25.09
C ASP A 101 0.20 5.04 24.18
N LEU A 102 -0.03 4.98 22.86
CA LEU A 102 1.00 5.36 21.90
C LEU A 102 1.19 6.87 21.87
N THR A 103 2.41 7.31 21.56
CA THR A 103 2.64 8.72 21.24
C THR A 103 1.86 9.13 20.00
N ILE A 104 1.60 10.43 19.84
CA ILE A 104 0.88 10.96 18.66
C ILE A 104 1.55 10.49 17.35
N ALA A 105 2.89 10.55 17.29
CA ALA A 105 3.64 10.09 16.13
C ALA A 105 3.44 8.60 15.85
N SER A 106 3.54 7.75 16.87
CA SER A 106 3.35 6.29 16.73
C SER A 106 1.90 5.94 16.41
N ALA A 107 0.93 6.64 16.98
CA ALA A 107 -0.48 6.46 16.70
C ALA A 107 -0.84 6.84 15.24
N LEU A 108 -0.32 7.97 14.76
CA LEU A 108 -0.46 8.37 13.35
C LEU A 108 0.19 7.37 12.40
N LEU A 109 1.38 6.87 12.75
CA LEU A 109 2.06 5.84 11.96
C LEU A 109 1.23 4.56 11.88
N LEU A 110 0.67 4.11 13.01
CA LEU A 110 -0.23 2.97 13.05
C LEU A 110 -1.43 3.18 12.11
N GLY A 111 -2.05 4.35 12.15
CA GLY A 111 -3.16 4.69 11.25
C GLY A 111 -2.75 4.69 9.79
N ALA A 112 -1.61 5.30 9.46
CA ALA A 112 -1.11 5.38 8.08
C ALA A 112 -0.75 4.00 7.49
N VAL A 113 -0.24 3.08 8.29
CA VAL A 113 0.15 1.72 7.85
C VAL A 113 -1.05 0.79 7.74
N LEU A 114 -2.06 0.93 8.60
CA LEU A 114 -3.24 0.05 8.61
C LEU A 114 -4.36 0.48 7.64
N ALA A 115 -4.36 1.73 7.19
CA ALA A 115 -5.45 2.25 6.36
C ALA A 115 -5.42 1.77 4.90
N PRO A 116 -4.26 1.59 4.22
CA PRO A 116 -4.25 1.10 2.86
C PRO A 116 -4.70 -0.36 2.76
N THR A 117 -5.33 -0.70 1.62
CA THR A 117 -5.73 -2.07 1.29
C THR A 117 -4.72 -2.68 0.33
N ASP A 118 -4.28 -3.91 0.60
CA ASP A 118 -3.26 -4.60 -0.21
C ASP A 118 -3.86 -5.08 -1.54
N PRO A 119 -3.37 -4.60 -2.69
CA PRO A 119 -3.86 -5.03 -4.00
C PRO A 119 -3.53 -6.49 -4.32
N VAL A 120 -2.51 -7.08 -3.71
CA VAL A 120 -2.15 -8.49 -3.92
C VAL A 120 -3.13 -9.41 -3.22
N LEU A 121 -3.47 -9.10 -1.96
CA LEU A 121 -4.47 -9.85 -1.20
C LEU A 121 -5.87 -9.69 -1.79
N ALA A 122 -6.18 -8.53 -2.37
CA ALA A 122 -7.44 -8.26 -3.04
C ALA A 122 -7.53 -8.85 -4.47
N SER A 123 -6.50 -9.53 -4.97
CA SER A 123 -6.43 -10.00 -6.36
C SER A 123 -7.63 -10.84 -6.83
N ASP A 124 -8.23 -11.61 -5.93
CA ASP A 124 -9.39 -12.45 -6.24
C ASP A 124 -10.68 -11.64 -6.49
N VAL A 125 -10.75 -10.40 -6.00
CA VAL A 125 -11.89 -9.49 -6.15
C VAL A 125 -11.61 -8.33 -7.11
N GLN A 126 -10.42 -8.24 -7.67
CA GLN A 126 -10.03 -7.24 -8.66
C GLN A 126 -10.69 -7.46 -10.03
N VAL A 127 -10.57 -6.46 -10.91
CA VAL A 127 -10.94 -6.61 -12.32
C VAL A 127 -10.09 -7.67 -13.00
N SER A 128 -10.70 -8.40 -13.91
CA SER A 128 -9.99 -9.33 -14.79
C SER A 128 -9.02 -8.57 -15.72
N PRO A 129 -8.05 -9.27 -16.32
CA PRO A 129 -7.17 -8.67 -17.33
C PRO A 129 -7.94 -7.96 -18.45
N PRO A 130 -7.34 -6.97 -19.13
CA PRO A 130 -7.93 -6.31 -20.28
C PRO A 130 -8.44 -7.32 -21.30
N ASN A 131 -9.62 -7.07 -21.88
CA ASN A 131 -10.35 -7.94 -22.82
C ASN A 131 -11.11 -9.13 -22.21
N GLU A 132 -11.06 -9.37 -20.92
CA GLU A 132 -12.02 -10.22 -20.25
C GLU A 132 -13.18 -9.36 -19.74
N LYS A 133 -14.41 -9.62 -20.21
CA LYS A 133 -15.61 -8.86 -19.82
C LYS A 133 -15.89 -9.00 -18.32
N SER A 134 -15.48 -8.03 -17.56
CA SER A 134 -15.84 -7.86 -16.17
C SER A 134 -16.32 -6.40 -15.96
N ASP A 135 -17.59 -6.16 -16.27
CA ASP A 135 -18.24 -4.85 -16.11
C ASP A 135 -18.64 -4.52 -14.66
N SER A 136 -18.05 -5.19 -13.68
CA SER A 136 -18.37 -4.92 -12.28
C SER A 136 -17.75 -3.60 -11.81
N GLU A 137 -18.59 -2.60 -11.58
CA GLU A 137 -18.19 -1.32 -11.02
C GLU A 137 -17.51 -1.48 -9.65
N THR A 138 -17.95 -2.45 -8.85
CA THR A 138 -17.34 -2.77 -7.56
C THR A 138 -15.91 -3.26 -7.72
N ARG A 139 -15.65 -4.17 -8.66
CA ARG A 139 -14.28 -4.66 -8.92
C ARG A 139 -13.37 -3.56 -9.40
N PHE A 140 -13.83 -2.72 -10.33
CA PHE A 140 -13.08 -1.55 -10.77
C PHE A 140 -12.76 -0.61 -9.61
N THR A 141 -13.75 -0.31 -8.76
CA THR A 141 -13.58 0.57 -7.61
C THR A 141 -12.55 0.03 -6.63
N LEU A 142 -12.62 -1.27 -6.29
CA LEU A 142 -11.66 -1.90 -5.38
C LEU A 142 -10.24 -1.94 -5.97
N THR A 143 -10.12 -2.23 -7.27
CA THR A 143 -8.80 -2.25 -7.93
C THR A 143 -8.16 -0.87 -7.98
N SER A 144 -8.93 0.14 -8.36
CA SER A 144 -8.43 1.52 -8.46
C SER A 144 -8.20 2.15 -7.08
N GLU A 145 -9.02 1.82 -6.10
CA GLU A 145 -8.84 2.24 -4.71
C GLU A 145 -7.56 1.66 -4.14
N ALA A 146 -7.34 0.35 -4.25
CA ALA A 146 -6.15 -0.31 -3.73
C ALA A 146 -4.84 0.26 -4.34
N GLY A 147 -4.85 0.62 -5.64
CA GLY A 147 -3.70 1.27 -6.26
C GLY A 147 -3.46 2.72 -5.81
N LEU A 148 -4.54 3.47 -5.52
CA LEU A 148 -4.45 4.87 -5.12
C LEU A 148 -4.14 5.05 -3.63
N ASN A 149 -4.69 4.19 -2.76
CA ASN A 149 -4.54 4.35 -1.33
C ASN A 149 -3.11 4.04 -0.86
N ASP A 150 -2.40 3.09 -1.47
CA ASP A 150 -0.99 2.85 -1.21
C ASP A 150 -0.16 4.13 -1.44
N GLY A 151 -0.36 4.79 -2.59
CA GLY A 151 0.31 6.07 -2.87
C GLY A 151 -0.05 7.17 -1.88
N MET A 152 -1.31 7.21 -1.42
CA MET A 152 -1.79 8.20 -0.45
C MET A 152 -1.38 7.91 0.99
N ALA A 153 -0.94 6.70 1.33
CA ALA A 153 -0.40 6.37 2.65
C ALA A 153 0.94 7.06 2.95
N PHE A 154 1.78 7.26 1.94
CA PHE A 154 3.11 7.87 2.11
C PHE A 154 3.09 9.26 2.75
N PRO A 155 2.26 10.23 2.32
CA PRO A 155 2.15 11.52 2.98
C PRO A 155 1.82 11.41 4.48
N PHE A 156 0.94 10.48 4.86
CA PHE A 156 0.57 10.30 6.27
C PHE A 156 1.65 9.61 7.08
N THR A 157 2.39 8.68 6.48
CA THR A 157 3.60 8.11 7.10
C THR A 157 4.64 9.18 7.35
N TRP A 158 4.89 10.08 6.38
CA TRP A 158 5.77 11.22 6.56
C TRP A 158 5.24 12.24 7.57
N LEU A 159 3.92 12.38 7.72
CA LEU A 159 3.34 13.18 8.79
C LEU A 159 3.72 12.62 10.16
N ALA A 160 3.59 11.32 10.35
CA ALA A 160 3.98 10.66 11.60
C ALA A 160 5.48 10.84 11.90
N ILE A 161 6.35 10.69 10.90
CA ILE A 161 7.79 10.94 11.02
C ILE A 161 8.08 12.39 11.38
N THR A 162 7.35 13.34 10.76
CA THR A 162 7.49 14.77 11.08
C THR A 162 7.11 15.06 12.53
N PHE A 163 6.02 14.47 13.04
CA PHE A 163 5.64 14.61 14.45
C PHE A 163 6.70 14.02 15.40
N ALA A 164 7.27 12.86 15.04
CA ALA A 164 8.37 12.28 15.83
C ALA A 164 9.60 13.19 15.85
N ALA A 165 10.00 13.71 14.70
CA ALA A 165 11.13 14.62 14.56
C ALA A 165 10.94 15.94 15.34
N LEU A 166 9.72 16.50 15.30
CA LEU A 166 9.37 17.69 16.08
C LEU A 166 9.46 17.43 17.60
N ALA A 167 9.01 16.25 18.05
CA ALA A 167 9.10 15.86 19.45
C ALA A 167 10.56 15.69 19.93
N GLU A 168 11.46 15.31 19.03
CA GLU A 168 12.91 15.24 19.29
C GLU A 168 13.64 16.58 19.14
N GLY A 169 12.93 17.67 18.79
CA GLY A 169 13.52 18.99 18.59
C GLY A 169 14.35 19.13 17.31
N LYS A 170 14.12 18.26 16.31
CA LYS A 170 14.79 18.35 15.00
C LYS A 170 14.23 19.53 14.20
N ASP A 171 15.07 20.10 13.34
CA ASP A 171 14.70 21.21 12.45
C ASP A 171 13.82 20.69 11.30
N THR A 172 12.53 20.63 11.55
CA THR A 172 11.48 20.28 10.58
C THR A 172 10.21 21.08 10.88
N SER A 173 9.26 21.10 9.94
CA SER A 173 8.01 21.83 10.14
C SER A 173 6.83 21.14 9.43
N LEU A 174 5.62 21.35 9.93
CA LEU A 174 4.39 20.89 9.28
C LEU A 174 4.20 21.55 7.89
N LEU A 175 4.71 22.77 7.70
CA LEU A 175 4.67 23.43 6.40
C LEU A 175 5.59 22.72 5.39
N TYR A 176 6.77 22.28 5.80
CA TYR A 176 7.66 21.48 4.98
C TYR A 176 7.01 20.14 4.60
N TRP A 177 6.41 19.45 5.57
CA TRP A 177 5.67 18.23 5.32
C TRP A 177 4.56 18.46 4.28
N PHE A 178 3.74 19.49 4.46
CA PHE A 178 2.62 19.76 3.55
C PHE A 178 3.09 20.11 2.14
N SER A 179 4.06 21.01 2.01
CA SER A 179 4.53 21.46 0.70
C SER A 179 5.32 20.37 -0.05
N TYR A 180 6.17 19.63 0.64
CA TYR A 180 7.05 18.65 0.01
C TYR A 180 6.42 17.25 -0.05
N HIS A 181 6.04 16.68 1.10
CA HIS A 181 5.55 15.30 1.16
C HIS A 181 4.11 15.16 0.71
N PHE A 182 3.25 16.14 0.92
CA PHE A 182 1.86 16.07 0.52
C PHE A 182 1.64 16.64 -0.90
N VAL A 183 2.07 17.87 -1.17
CA VAL A 183 1.77 18.52 -2.46
C VAL A 183 2.76 18.10 -3.55
N TYR A 184 4.06 18.33 -3.32
CA TYR A 184 5.07 18.11 -4.36
C TYR A 184 5.19 16.64 -4.77
N GLN A 185 5.29 15.72 -3.81
CA GLN A 185 5.45 14.28 -4.12
C GLN A 185 4.23 13.70 -4.84
N ILE A 186 3.00 14.10 -4.46
CA ILE A 186 1.78 13.64 -5.16
C ILE A 186 1.76 14.16 -6.59
N ILE A 187 2.02 15.46 -6.80
CA ILE A 187 2.02 16.04 -8.15
C ILE A 187 3.09 15.37 -9.02
N MET A 188 4.31 15.22 -8.49
CA MET A 188 5.40 14.58 -9.22
C MET A 188 5.11 13.11 -9.52
N GLY A 189 4.53 12.37 -8.58
CA GLY A 189 4.09 10.98 -8.79
C GLY A 189 3.07 10.86 -9.93
N VAL A 190 2.07 11.74 -9.95
CA VAL A 190 1.07 11.78 -11.03
C VAL A 190 1.71 12.14 -12.38
N VAL A 191 2.56 13.16 -12.41
CA VAL A 191 3.23 13.60 -13.66
C VAL A 191 4.12 12.49 -14.22
N VAL A 192 4.98 11.90 -13.38
CA VAL A 192 5.87 10.80 -13.79
C VAL A 192 5.07 9.58 -14.22
N GLY A 193 4.01 9.22 -13.48
CA GLY A 193 3.13 8.11 -13.83
C GLY A 193 2.44 8.29 -15.19
N ILE A 194 1.96 9.51 -15.49
CA ILE A 194 1.36 9.82 -16.81
C ILE A 194 2.41 9.74 -17.93
N ILE A 195 3.61 10.25 -17.70
CA ILE A 195 4.69 10.21 -18.71
C ILE A 195 5.09 8.77 -19.01
N LEU A 196 5.38 7.97 -17.97
CA LEU A 196 5.79 6.58 -18.12
C LEU A 196 4.68 5.72 -18.71
N GLY A 197 3.44 5.88 -18.25
CA GLY A 197 2.29 5.13 -18.77
C GLY A 197 1.88 5.48 -20.22
N LYS A 198 2.41 6.57 -20.81
CA LYS A 198 2.22 6.87 -22.24
C LYS A 198 3.34 6.33 -23.12
N VAL A 199 4.47 5.96 -22.54
CA VAL A 199 5.64 5.44 -23.27
C VAL A 199 5.60 3.92 -23.34
N THR A 200 4.91 3.28 -22.39
CA THR A 200 4.64 1.83 -22.39
C THR A 200 3.36 1.51 -23.13
#